data_ff8478790f84c7b0b68f105e26b0df72
#
_entry.id   ff8478790f84c7b0b68f105e26b0df72
#
_cell.length_a   1.000
_cell.length_b   1.000
_cell.length_c   1.000
_cell.angle_alpha   90.00
_cell.angle_beta   90.00
_cell.angle_gamma   90.00
#
_symmetry.space_group_name_H-M   'P 1'
#
loop_
_entity.id
_entity.type
_entity.pdbx_description
1 polymer ?
#
loop_
_entity_poly.entity_id
_entity_poly.type
_entity_poly.pdbx_seq_one_letter_code
_entity_poly.pdbx_strand_id
1 'polypeptide(L)'
;MKNEITIRPYTIADKTILLELLTLNVPKYFAEEEIEDFRLYIDHEVELYYVAQRNNQIVGAGGINFEENRSIAKISWDFIHPEYQQAGIGTRLLAHRLAVLQTMDDVKTILVRTSQLAYPFYQKNGFV
;
A
#
# COMPACT_ATOMS: atom_id res chain seq x y z
N MET A 1 -20.29 -11.51 0.40
CA MET A 1 -20.42 -11.30 -1.04
C MET A 1 -19.14 -11.72 -1.74
N LYS A 2 -19.26 -12.35 -2.89
CA LYS A 2 -18.11 -12.92 -3.59
C LYS A 2 -17.07 -11.90 -4.00
N ASN A 3 -17.49 -10.65 -4.26
CA ASN A 3 -16.58 -9.62 -4.77
C ASN A 3 -16.20 -8.60 -3.73
N GLU A 4 -16.47 -8.92 -2.47
CA GLU A 4 -16.16 -8.01 -1.39
C GLU A 4 -14.66 -7.96 -1.16
N ILE A 5 -14.15 -6.72 -0.98
CA ILE A 5 -12.75 -6.50 -0.65
C ILE A 5 -12.64 -6.35 0.87
N THR A 6 -11.75 -7.12 1.49
CA THR A 6 -11.45 -6.98 2.91
C THR A 6 -10.01 -6.51 3.07
N ILE A 7 -9.79 -5.65 4.05
CA ILE A 7 -8.46 -5.13 4.36
C ILE A 7 -8.07 -5.68 5.73
N ARG A 8 -6.86 -6.22 5.83
CA ARG A 8 -6.35 -6.73 7.11
C ARG A 8 -4.86 -6.45 7.25
N PRO A 9 -4.33 -6.52 8.47
CA PRO A 9 -2.88 -6.34 8.65
C PRO A 9 -2.08 -7.44 7.95
N TYR A 10 -0.90 -7.08 7.50
CA TYR A 10 0.07 -8.00 6.95
C TYR A 10 0.58 -8.95 8.02
N THR A 11 0.83 -10.21 7.63
CA THR A 11 1.55 -11.17 8.46
C THR A 11 2.71 -11.75 7.66
N ILE A 12 3.68 -12.32 8.36
CA ILE A 12 4.87 -12.89 7.69
C ILE A 12 4.48 -13.97 6.67
N ALA A 13 3.36 -14.63 6.87
CA ALA A 13 2.88 -15.65 5.94
C ALA A 13 2.53 -15.07 4.56
N ASP A 14 2.32 -13.75 4.47
CA ASP A 14 1.95 -13.09 3.23
C ASP A 14 3.15 -12.71 2.36
N LYS A 15 4.36 -12.78 2.90
CA LYS A 15 5.54 -12.22 2.26
C LYS A 15 5.76 -12.72 0.85
N THR A 16 5.74 -14.04 0.65
CA THR A 16 6.02 -14.63 -0.65
C THR A 16 5.00 -14.17 -1.69
N ILE A 17 3.72 -14.14 -1.31
CA ILE A 17 2.66 -13.71 -2.22
C ILE A 17 2.83 -12.23 -2.57
N LEU A 18 3.23 -11.40 -1.60
CA LEU A 18 3.44 -9.98 -1.88
C LEU A 18 4.60 -9.74 -2.82
N LEU A 19 5.68 -10.51 -2.69
CA LEU A 19 6.80 -10.39 -3.64
C LEU A 19 6.37 -10.79 -5.04
N GLU A 20 5.57 -11.83 -5.17
CA GLU A 20 5.03 -12.24 -6.47
C GLU A 20 4.11 -11.16 -7.04
N LEU A 21 3.26 -10.59 -6.21
CA LEU A 21 2.34 -9.55 -6.62
C LEU A 21 3.07 -8.31 -7.11
N LEU A 22 4.10 -7.89 -6.38
CA LEU A 22 4.93 -6.76 -6.80
C LEU A 22 5.58 -7.03 -8.15
N THR A 23 6.09 -8.25 -8.35
CA THR A 23 6.75 -8.63 -9.60
C THR A 23 5.81 -8.49 -10.80
N LEU A 24 4.51 -8.73 -10.61
CA LEU A 24 3.52 -8.53 -11.68
C LEU A 24 3.42 -7.06 -12.11
N ASN A 25 3.89 -6.14 -11.28
CA ASN A 25 3.84 -4.71 -11.57
C ASN A 25 5.12 -4.18 -12.20
N VAL A 26 6.10 -5.06 -12.45
CA VAL A 26 7.35 -4.71 -13.10
C VAL A 26 7.21 -5.01 -14.58
N PRO A 27 7.64 -4.14 -15.49
CA PRO A 27 8.28 -2.84 -15.27
C PRO A 27 7.31 -1.65 -15.29
N LYS A 28 6.01 -1.87 -15.43
CA LYS A 28 5.06 -0.78 -15.71
C LYS A 28 4.97 0.22 -14.56
N TYR A 29 4.84 -0.27 -13.34
CA TYR A 29 4.65 0.59 -12.17
C TYR A 29 5.85 0.61 -11.25
N PHE A 30 6.71 -0.40 -11.32
CA PHE A 30 7.88 -0.53 -10.48
C PHE A 30 9.06 -1.00 -11.30
N ALA A 31 10.26 -0.55 -10.94
CA ALA A 31 11.49 -1.01 -11.56
C ALA A 31 11.90 -2.36 -10.96
N GLU A 32 12.66 -3.14 -11.73
CA GLU A 32 13.10 -4.45 -11.27
C GLU A 32 13.90 -4.36 -9.97
N GLU A 33 14.72 -3.31 -9.81
CA GLU A 33 15.52 -3.10 -8.61
C GLU A 33 14.67 -2.93 -7.37
N GLU A 34 13.43 -2.48 -7.52
CA GLU A 34 12.54 -2.26 -6.40
C GLU A 34 12.04 -3.56 -5.77
N ILE A 35 12.17 -4.68 -6.46
CA ILE A 35 11.80 -5.98 -5.89
C ILE A 35 12.66 -6.27 -4.66
N GLU A 36 13.98 -6.06 -4.79
CA GLU A 36 14.88 -6.28 -3.67
C GLU A 36 14.68 -5.20 -2.60
N ASP A 37 14.43 -3.97 -3.01
CA ASP A 37 14.14 -2.89 -2.06
C ASP A 37 12.92 -3.22 -1.21
N PHE A 38 11.88 -3.76 -1.82
CA PHE A 38 10.69 -4.16 -1.08
C PHE A 38 10.96 -5.34 -0.15
N ARG A 39 11.79 -6.30 -0.59
CA ARG A 39 12.17 -7.42 0.26
C ARG A 39 12.84 -6.93 1.55
N LEU A 40 13.76 -5.97 1.41
CA LEU A 40 14.43 -5.39 2.57
C LEU A 40 13.46 -4.59 3.44
N TYR A 41 12.56 -3.85 2.80
CA TYR A 41 11.54 -3.09 3.52
C TYR A 41 10.65 -3.99 4.37
N ILE A 42 10.13 -5.06 3.78
CA ILE A 42 9.17 -5.92 4.47
C ILE A 42 9.82 -6.70 5.62
N ASP A 43 11.12 -6.94 5.52
CA ASP A 43 11.85 -7.67 6.56
C ASP A 43 12.32 -6.76 7.69
N HIS A 44 12.62 -5.47 7.42
CA HIS A 44 13.33 -4.64 8.37
C HIS A 44 12.70 -3.29 8.67
N GLU A 45 11.82 -2.78 7.82
CA GLU A 45 11.36 -1.40 7.94
C GLU A 45 9.84 -1.26 8.08
N VAL A 46 9.12 -2.36 8.00
CA VAL A 46 7.66 -2.30 8.05
C VAL A 46 7.19 -1.83 9.42
N GLU A 47 6.23 -0.90 9.43
CA GLU A 47 5.59 -0.45 10.67
C GLU A 47 4.13 -0.83 10.67
N LEU A 48 3.32 -0.22 9.81
CA LEU A 48 1.94 -0.65 9.59
C LEU A 48 1.82 -1.02 8.13
N TYR A 49 1.43 -2.25 7.87
CA TYR A 49 1.28 -2.73 6.51
C TYR A 49 0.01 -3.55 6.40
N TYR A 50 -0.73 -3.34 5.31
CA TYR A 50 -2.05 -3.94 5.12
C TYR A 50 -2.11 -4.65 3.79
N VAL A 51 -2.93 -5.71 3.74
CA VAL A 51 -3.21 -6.42 2.51
C VAL A 51 -4.71 -6.35 2.21
N ALA A 52 -5.03 -6.29 0.94
CA ALA A 52 -6.41 -6.33 0.46
C ALA A 52 -6.67 -7.70 -0.14
N GLN A 53 -7.76 -8.32 0.27
CA GLN A 53 -8.15 -9.64 -0.21
C GLN A 53 -9.50 -9.60 -0.91
N ARG A 54 -9.61 -10.40 -1.94
CA ARG A 54 -10.85 -10.64 -2.65
C ARG A 54 -10.97 -12.15 -2.86
N ASN A 55 -12.01 -12.76 -2.32
CA ASN A 55 -12.22 -14.21 -2.41
C ASN A 55 -11.00 -14.99 -1.91
N ASN A 56 -10.44 -14.57 -0.77
CA ASN A 56 -9.26 -15.19 -0.15
C ASN A 56 -7.98 -15.06 -0.95
N GLN A 57 -7.98 -14.22 -2.00
CA GLN A 57 -6.78 -13.93 -2.78
C GLN A 57 -6.29 -12.54 -2.44
N ILE A 58 -5.00 -12.40 -2.16
CA ILE A 58 -4.41 -11.07 -1.95
C ILE A 58 -4.29 -10.38 -3.30
N VAL A 59 -4.91 -9.20 -3.42
CA VAL A 59 -4.95 -8.46 -4.68
C VAL A 59 -4.33 -7.06 -4.57
N GLY A 60 -3.87 -6.69 -3.39
CA GLY A 60 -3.20 -5.40 -3.21
C GLY A 60 -2.59 -5.29 -1.83
N ALA A 61 -1.76 -4.27 -1.66
CA ALA A 61 -1.10 -4.02 -0.39
C ALA A 61 -0.65 -2.57 -0.31
N GLY A 62 -0.46 -2.09 0.92
CA GLY A 62 0.05 -0.75 1.15
C GLY A 62 0.23 -0.50 2.63
N GLY A 63 1.17 0.39 2.98
CA GLY A 63 1.54 0.60 4.36
C GLY A 63 1.65 2.05 4.76
N ILE A 64 2.03 2.23 6.01
CA ILE A 64 2.32 3.53 6.61
C ILE A 64 3.64 3.42 7.34
N ASN A 65 4.53 4.37 7.10
CA ASN A 65 5.73 4.54 7.91
C ASN A 65 5.73 5.94 8.51
N PHE A 66 6.43 6.10 9.62
CA PHE A 66 6.39 7.35 10.38
C PHE A 66 7.77 7.98 10.50
N GLU A 67 7.79 9.32 10.59
CA GLU A 67 8.98 10.10 10.87
C GLU A 67 8.65 11.17 11.89
N GLU A 68 9.68 11.79 12.47
CA GLU A 68 9.54 12.96 13.35
C GLU A 68 8.61 12.69 14.53
N ASN A 69 8.89 11.62 15.28
CA ASN A 69 8.10 11.23 16.44
C ASN A 69 6.62 11.02 16.06
N ARG A 70 6.40 10.42 14.89
CA ARG A 70 5.08 10.10 14.36
C ARG A 70 4.26 11.30 13.94
N SER A 71 4.86 12.49 13.85
CA SER A 71 4.14 13.67 13.36
C SER A 71 3.96 13.62 11.84
N ILE A 72 4.81 12.87 11.16
CA ILE A 72 4.72 12.68 9.70
C ILE A 72 4.43 11.22 9.42
N ALA A 73 3.35 10.96 8.70
CA ALA A 73 3.00 9.63 8.23
C ALA A 73 3.25 9.57 6.74
N LYS A 74 3.90 8.50 6.28
CA LYS A 74 4.19 8.31 4.87
C LYS A 74 3.45 7.10 4.36
N ILE A 75 2.69 7.28 3.28
CA ILE A 75 2.05 6.18 2.57
C ILE A 75 3.14 5.44 1.81
N SER A 76 3.26 4.15 2.06
CA SER A 76 4.42 3.37 1.63
C SER A 76 4.01 2.14 0.84
N TRP A 77 4.75 1.91 -0.25
CA TRP A 77 4.71 0.64 -0.97
C TRP A 77 3.32 0.16 -1.35
N ASP A 78 2.57 1.02 -2.05
CA ASP A 78 1.25 0.66 -2.57
C ASP A 78 1.39 -0.06 -3.90
N PHE A 79 0.79 -1.23 -4.01
CA PHE A 79 0.68 -1.88 -5.32
C PHE A 79 -0.56 -2.77 -5.35
N ILE A 80 -1.11 -2.91 -6.55
CA ILE A 80 -2.36 -3.63 -6.81
C ILE A 80 -2.09 -4.64 -7.91
N HIS A 81 -2.72 -5.81 -7.83
CA HIS A 81 -2.65 -6.79 -8.91
C HIS A 81 -3.10 -6.13 -10.21
N PRO A 82 -2.30 -6.23 -11.29
CA PRO A 82 -2.61 -5.50 -12.53
C PRO A 82 -3.99 -5.76 -13.09
N GLU A 83 -4.54 -6.95 -12.90
CA GLU A 83 -5.87 -7.28 -13.40
C GLU A 83 -6.99 -6.65 -12.58
N TYR A 84 -6.68 -6.06 -11.43
CA TYR A 84 -7.66 -5.48 -10.54
C TYR A 84 -7.48 -3.97 -10.36
N GLN A 85 -6.69 -3.33 -11.20
CA GLN A 85 -6.35 -1.91 -11.06
C GLN A 85 -7.58 -0.99 -11.03
N GLN A 86 -8.62 -1.34 -11.77
CA GLN A 86 -9.80 -0.48 -11.87
C GLN A 86 -10.93 -0.89 -10.92
N ALA A 87 -10.65 -1.75 -9.96
CA ALA A 87 -11.69 -2.30 -9.08
C ALA A 87 -11.89 -1.53 -7.78
N GLY A 88 -11.22 -0.37 -7.61
CA GLY A 88 -11.36 0.44 -6.40
C GLY A 88 -10.57 -0.04 -5.21
N ILE A 89 -9.67 -1.01 -5.39
CA ILE A 89 -8.89 -1.59 -4.31
C ILE A 89 -7.94 -0.57 -3.71
N GLY A 90 -7.26 0.21 -4.57
CA GLY A 90 -6.35 1.25 -4.09
C GLY A 90 -7.05 2.29 -3.26
N THR A 91 -8.26 2.69 -3.68
CA THR A 91 -9.07 3.65 -2.92
C THR A 91 -9.44 3.08 -1.56
N ARG A 92 -9.82 1.79 -1.49
CA ARG A 92 -10.16 1.14 -0.24
C ARG A 92 -8.97 1.03 0.70
N LEU A 93 -7.80 0.65 0.16
CA LEU A 93 -6.56 0.60 0.94
C LEU A 93 -6.18 1.96 1.50
N LEU A 94 -6.27 2.99 0.68
CA LEU A 94 -5.94 4.34 1.12
C LEU A 94 -6.93 4.81 2.18
N ALA A 95 -8.22 4.62 1.95
CA ALA A 95 -9.24 5.02 2.91
C ALA A 95 -9.05 4.34 4.27
N HIS A 96 -8.71 3.06 4.26
CA HIS A 96 -8.45 2.32 5.50
C HIS A 96 -7.29 2.96 6.29
N ARG A 97 -6.20 3.27 5.60
CA ARG A 97 -5.03 3.87 6.25
C ARG A 97 -5.32 5.29 6.75
N LEU A 98 -6.06 6.06 5.97
CA LEU A 98 -6.44 7.41 6.41
C LEU A 98 -7.33 7.33 7.66
N ALA A 99 -8.23 6.36 7.73
CA ALA A 99 -9.05 6.17 8.91
C ALA A 99 -8.21 5.81 10.14
N VAL A 100 -7.20 4.95 9.96
CA VAL A 100 -6.26 4.62 11.05
C VAL A 100 -5.53 5.89 11.51
N LEU A 101 -5.05 6.69 10.57
CA LEU A 101 -4.30 7.90 10.91
C LEU A 101 -5.17 8.94 11.61
N GLN A 102 -6.46 8.99 11.32
CA GLN A 102 -7.36 9.92 12.00
C GLN A 102 -7.48 9.64 13.51
N THR A 103 -7.16 8.42 13.93
CA THR A 103 -7.16 8.08 15.36
C THR A 103 -5.86 8.45 16.06
N MET A 104 -4.88 8.96 15.32
CA MET A 104 -3.55 9.27 15.85
C MET A 104 -3.36 10.78 15.94
N ASP A 105 -3.52 11.32 17.15
CA ASP A 105 -3.49 12.77 17.35
C ASP A 105 -2.13 13.39 17.03
N ASP A 106 -1.06 12.60 17.11
CA ASP A 106 0.30 13.11 16.86
C ASP A 106 0.59 13.34 15.38
N VAL A 107 -0.18 12.75 14.48
CA VAL A 107 0.07 12.88 13.04
C VAL A 107 -0.42 14.25 12.57
N LYS A 108 0.50 15.03 11.99
CA LYS A 108 0.20 16.37 11.49
C LYS A 108 0.27 16.45 9.97
N THR A 109 1.06 15.58 9.34
CA THR A 109 1.28 15.60 7.90
C THR A 109 1.23 14.18 7.35
N ILE A 110 0.59 14.02 6.21
CA ILE A 110 0.56 12.74 5.50
C ILE A 110 1.20 12.97 4.14
N LEU A 111 2.26 12.22 3.86
CA LEU A 111 3.01 12.33 2.62
C LEU A 111 2.89 11.06 1.79
N VAL A 112 2.97 11.22 0.49
CA VAL A 112 3.11 10.08 -0.42
C VAL A 112 4.17 10.41 -1.47
N ARG A 113 5.05 9.44 -1.73
CA ARG A 113 5.96 9.50 -2.87
C ARG A 113 5.39 8.55 -3.91
N THR A 114 5.15 9.02 -5.11
CA THR A 114 4.45 8.23 -6.12
C THR A 114 5.11 8.38 -7.48
N SER A 115 4.88 7.40 -8.35
CA SER A 115 5.30 7.48 -9.74
C SER A 115 4.38 8.43 -10.50
N GLN A 116 4.82 8.85 -11.70
CA GLN A 116 3.98 9.69 -12.56
C GLN A 116 2.69 8.96 -12.95
N LEU A 117 2.75 7.65 -13.09
CA LEU A 117 1.55 6.87 -13.45
C LEU A 117 0.51 6.87 -12.34
N ALA A 118 0.94 6.85 -11.08
CA ALA A 118 0.03 6.81 -9.94
C ALA A 118 -0.35 8.20 -9.42
N TYR A 119 0.34 9.25 -9.84
CA TYR A 119 0.12 10.61 -9.34
C TYR A 119 -1.35 11.05 -9.43
N PRO A 120 -2.06 10.84 -10.57
CA PRO A 120 -3.46 11.27 -10.65
C PRO A 120 -4.35 10.60 -9.62
N PHE A 121 -4.07 9.35 -9.27
CA PHE A 121 -4.83 8.64 -8.24
C PHE A 121 -4.76 9.37 -6.90
N TYR A 122 -3.54 9.74 -6.48
CA TYR A 122 -3.37 10.41 -5.20
C TYR A 122 -3.93 11.83 -5.22
N GLN A 123 -3.75 12.53 -6.34
CA GLN A 123 -4.31 13.86 -6.48
C GLN A 123 -5.83 13.83 -6.36
N LYS A 124 -6.47 12.86 -7.00
CA LYS A 124 -7.92 12.67 -6.94
C LYS A 124 -8.40 12.41 -5.52
N ASN A 125 -7.58 11.79 -4.69
CA ASN A 125 -7.92 11.43 -3.32
C ASN A 125 -7.45 12.48 -2.30
N GLY A 126 -7.15 13.69 -2.73
CA GLY A 126 -6.92 14.83 -1.85
C GLY A 126 -5.48 15.20 -1.59
N PHE A 127 -4.53 14.52 -2.20
CA PHE A 127 -3.12 14.89 -2.08
C PHE A 127 -2.76 16.00 -3.05
N VAL A 128 -1.88 16.87 -2.63
CA VAL A 128 -1.44 18.01 -3.45
C VAL A 128 0.04 17.95 -3.76
#